data_d66504be5e54756172f3b8567329a656
#
_entry.id   d66504be5e54756172f3b8567329a656
#
_cell.length_a   1.000
_cell.length_b   1.000
_cell.length_c   1.000
_cell.angle_alpha   90.00
_cell.angle_beta   90.00
_cell.angle_gamma   90.00
#
_symmetry.space_group_name_H-M   'P 1'
#
loop_
_entity.id
_entity.type
_entity.pdbx_description
1 polymer ?
#
loop_
_entity_poly.entity_id
_entity_poly.type
_entity_poly.pdbx_seq_one_letter_code
_entity_poly.pdbx_strand_id
1 'polypeptide(L)'
;GLVYRTVEGSAQLLGQGVQGVLARLEPLLASADAQAPGSPQREAVLAALNGVMGDRLAASHNPLATPMSLRWKGEALHWQALPPGMAKGVSGKVLLLVHGLCMNDLQWQAGPGTEQVDFGAALAARLGYTPVYLRYNTGQHTSDNGLALALQLEQLARHWPVPLQEITVLAHSMGGLVTRSAVAQARLQALQWPAHLQNIVFLGTPHHGAPLERAGHWVDQLLGTTPFSAPFARLAQLRSAGITDLRYGHVLAADWQGRDRFRRTPDSRVPVPLPDGVACYTVAATTAGQRSLLADRLVGDGLVPLRSALGQHDEAARTLAFAKPAQWIAYRTHHMALLHSPAVAQQVEHWLAAAPTV
;
A
#
# COMPACT_ATOMS: atom_id res chain seq x y z
N GLY A 1 -21.31 36.28 -8.01
CA GLY A 1 -20.90 36.14 -9.41
C GLY A 1 -19.39 35.90 -9.60
N LEU A 2 -18.53 36.49 -8.74
CA LEU A 2 -17.07 36.36 -8.90
C LEU A 2 -16.53 35.02 -8.34
N VAL A 3 -17.07 34.55 -7.23
CA VAL A 3 -16.64 33.31 -6.56
C VAL A 3 -16.98 32.08 -7.43
N TYR A 4 -18.13 32.07 -8.10
CA TYR A 4 -18.52 30.97 -8.99
C TYR A 4 -17.65 30.89 -10.25
N ARG A 5 -17.22 31.99 -10.84
CA ARG A 5 -16.34 32.01 -12.00
C ARG A 5 -14.91 31.55 -11.66
N THR A 6 -14.45 31.75 -10.42
CA THR A 6 -13.12 31.28 -9.98
C THR A 6 -13.11 29.77 -9.76
N VAL A 7 -14.21 29.17 -9.30
CA VAL A 7 -14.35 27.73 -9.11
C VAL A 7 -14.48 26.99 -10.46
N GLU A 8 -15.25 27.52 -11.41
CA GLU A 8 -15.34 26.95 -12.75
C GLU A 8 -14.03 27.08 -13.54
N GLY A 9 -13.34 28.23 -13.41
CA GLY A 9 -12.04 28.44 -14.06
C GLY A 9 -10.95 27.51 -13.53
N SER A 10 -10.92 27.22 -12.21
CA SER A 10 -9.98 26.27 -11.61
C SER A 10 -10.28 24.84 -11.98
N ALA A 11 -11.57 24.46 -12.11
CA ALA A 11 -11.98 23.12 -12.56
C ALA A 11 -11.64 22.88 -14.05
N GLN A 12 -11.80 23.91 -14.89
CA GLN A 12 -11.41 23.81 -16.32
C GLN A 12 -9.89 23.81 -16.51
N LEU A 13 -9.13 24.58 -15.74
CA LEU A 13 -7.65 24.55 -15.76
C LEU A 13 -7.09 23.22 -15.25
N LEU A 14 -7.72 22.62 -14.22
CA LEU A 14 -7.37 21.29 -13.74
C LEU A 14 -7.72 20.21 -14.78
N GLY A 15 -8.85 20.32 -15.46
CA GLY A 15 -9.23 19.43 -16.56
C GLY A 15 -8.27 19.50 -17.75
N GLN A 16 -7.85 20.70 -18.15
CA GLN A 16 -6.86 20.91 -19.22
C GLN A 16 -5.47 20.40 -18.81
N GLY A 17 -5.08 20.55 -17.54
CA GLY A 17 -3.83 20.01 -17.01
C GLY A 17 -3.80 18.48 -17.03
N VAL A 18 -4.89 17.83 -16.66
CA VAL A 18 -5.05 16.36 -16.70
C VAL A 18 -5.02 15.86 -18.14
N GLN A 19 -5.77 16.50 -19.05
CA GLN A 19 -5.77 16.12 -20.46
C GLN A 19 -4.39 16.31 -21.13
N GLY A 20 -3.70 17.42 -20.83
CA GLY A 20 -2.35 17.67 -21.34
C GLY A 20 -1.32 16.65 -20.85
N VAL A 21 -1.49 16.11 -19.66
CA VAL A 21 -0.64 15.04 -19.12
C VAL A 21 -0.99 13.69 -19.73
N LEU A 22 -2.27 13.36 -19.82
CA LEU A 22 -2.72 12.12 -20.47
C LEU A 22 -2.26 12.08 -21.95
N ALA A 23 -2.35 13.20 -22.67
CA ALA A 23 -1.84 13.30 -24.03
C ALA A 23 -0.32 13.08 -24.14
N ARG A 24 0.46 13.43 -23.12
CA ARG A 24 1.92 13.15 -23.09
C ARG A 24 2.24 11.71 -22.70
N LEU A 25 1.34 11.04 -21.98
CA LEU A 25 1.47 9.63 -21.62
C LEU A 25 0.89 8.71 -22.69
N GLU A 26 0.03 9.24 -23.58
CA GLU A 26 -0.57 8.48 -24.67
C GLU A 26 0.45 7.74 -25.55
N PRO A 27 1.59 8.34 -25.98
CA PRO A 27 2.62 7.61 -26.72
C PRO A 27 3.27 6.48 -25.92
N LEU A 28 3.37 6.62 -24.59
CA LEU A 28 3.92 5.60 -23.70
C LEU A 28 2.93 4.44 -23.50
N LEU A 29 1.64 4.76 -23.40
CA LEU A 29 0.57 3.78 -23.32
C LEU A 29 0.29 3.12 -24.69
N ALA A 30 0.67 3.78 -25.78
CA ALA A 30 0.47 3.35 -27.16
C ALA A 30 1.70 2.68 -27.79
N SER A 31 2.85 2.61 -27.11
CA SER A 31 4.01 1.87 -27.62
C SER A 31 3.65 0.39 -27.82
N ALA A 32 4.20 -0.23 -28.87
CA ALA A 32 3.82 -1.59 -29.29
C ALA A 32 3.98 -2.63 -28.14
N ASP A 33 4.99 -2.47 -27.29
CA ASP A 33 5.23 -3.34 -26.12
C ASP A 33 4.28 -3.02 -24.95
N ALA A 34 3.75 -1.80 -24.87
CA ALA A 34 2.80 -1.39 -23.85
C ALA A 34 1.33 -1.65 -24.26
N GLN A 35 1.07 -1.96 -25.53
CA GLN A 35 -0.29 -2.21 -26.05
C GLN A 35 -0.84 -3.60 -25.66
N ALA A 36 0.03 -4.56 -25.38
CA ALA A 36 -0.44 -5.85 -24.89
C ALA A 36 -1.11 -5.66 -23.52
N PRO A 37 -2.41 -6.00 -23.36
CA PRO A 37 -3.05 -5.97 -22.07
C PRO A 37 -2.24 -6.78 -21.06
N GLY A 38 -1.85 -6.13 -19.92
CA GLY A 38 -1.08 -6.80 -18.88
C GLY A 38 0.45 -6.77 -19.04
N SER A 39 1.01 -6.00 -20.00
CA SER A 39 2.47 -5.84 -20.05
C SER A 39 2.99 -5.15 -18.76
N PRO A 40 4.11 -5.63 -18.16
CA PRO A 40 4.63 -5.08 -16.91
C PRO A 40 4.91 -3.57 -16.99
N GLN A 41 5.36 -3.07 -18.14
CA GLN A 41 5.64 -1.65 -18.38
C GLN A 41 4.36 -0.81 -18.34
N ARG A 42 3.32 -1.26 -19.04
CA ARG A 42 2.01 -0.59 -19.03
C ARG A 42 1.41 -0.57 -17.61
N GLU A 43 1.47 -1.68 -16.91
CA GLU A 43 0.97 -1.80 -15.54
C GLU A 43 1.76 -0.89 -14.57
N ALA A 44 3.07 -0.73 -14.74
CA ALA A 44 3.88 0.18 -13.95
C ALA A 44 3.51 1.66 -14.22
N VAL A 45 3.28 2.04 -15.48
CA VAL A 45 2.83 3.40 -15.85
C VAL A 45 1.44 3.68 -15.27
N LEU A 46 0.51 2.72 -15.35
CA LEU A 46 -0.83 2.87 -14.75
C LEU A 46 -0.77 2.99 -13.23
N ALA A 47 0.08 2.21 -12.57
CA ALA A 47 0.28 2.28 -11.13
C ALA A 47 0.81 3.66 -10.70
N ALA A 48 1.81 4.19 -11.42
CA ALA A 48 2.34 5.52 -11.20
C ALA A 48 1.29 6.62 -11.41
N LEU A 49 0.54 6.54 -12.50
CA LEU A 49 -0.54 7.48 -12.83
C LEU A 49 -1.61 7.50 -11.74
N ASN A 50 -2.04 6.31 -11.29
CA ASN A 50 -2.98 6.19 -10.20
C ASN A 50 -2.42 6.74 -8.89
N GLY A 51 -1.15 6.51 -8.58
CA GLY A 51 -0.52 7.07 -7.37
C GLY A 51 -0.56 8.60 -7.33
N VAL A 52 -0.26 9.28 -8.45
CA VAL A 52 -0.13 10.75 -8.48
C VAL A 52 -1.44 11.49 -8.72
N MET A 53 -2.44 10.87 -9.36
CA MET A 53 -3.71 11.52 -9.71
C MET A 53 -4.93 10.59 -9.70
N GLY A 54 -4.82 9.45 -9.05
CA GLY A 54 -5.87 8.44 -9.02
C GLY A 54 -7.19 8.90 -8.41
N ASP A 55 -7.16 9.82 -7.46
CA ASP A 55 -8.35 10.48 -6.90
C ASP A 55 -9.13 11.24 -7.98
N ARG A 56 -8.44 11.94 -8.88
CA ARG A 56 -9.06 12.67 -9.98
C ARG A 56 -9.56 11.75 -11.08
N LEU A 57 -8.78 10.70 -11.40
CA LEU A 57 -9.21 9.68 -12.35
C LEU A 57 -10.50 9.00 -11.89
N ALA A 58 -10.58 8.63 -10.62
CA ALA A 58 -11.78 8.04 -10.03
C ALA A 58 -12.98 9.00 -10.04
N ALA A 59 -12.78 10.27 -9.60
CA ALA A 59 -13.82 11.28 -9.58
C ALA A 59 -14.38 11.62 -10.97
N SER A 60 -13.57 11.50 -12.03
CA SER A 60 -13.98 11.72 -13.43
C SER A 60 -14.46 10.45 -14.14
N HIS A 61 -14.57 9.32 -13.42
CA HIS A 61 -14.90 8.02 -14.01
C HIS A 61 -13.99 7.63 -15.20
N ASN A 62 -12.72 8.04 -15.12
CA ASN A 62 -11.76 7.76 -16.18
C ASN A 62 -11.42 6.25 -16.18
N PRO A 63 -11.42 5.57 -17.35
CA PRO A 63 -11.12 4.14 -17.45
C PRO A 63 -9.70 3.76 -17.02
N LEU A 64 -8.79 4.73 -16.87
CA LEU A 64 -7.44 4.52 -16.34
C LEU A 64 -7.41 4.47 -14.81
N ALA A 65 -8.52 4.80 -14.12
CA ALA A 65 -8.63 4.58 -12.69
C ALA A 65 -8.63 3.08 -12.38
N THR A 66 -7.65 2.62 -11.62
CA THR A 66 -7.52 1.20 -11.26
C THR A 66 -8.61 0.79 -10.27
N PRO A 67 -9.52 -0.12 -10.60
CA PRO A 67 -10.47 -0.66 -9.65
C PRO A 67 -9.76 -1.56 -8.64
N MET A 68 -10.27 -1.61 -7.40
CA MET A 68 -9.74 -2.54 -6.41
C MET A 68 -10.11 -3.98 -6.77
N SER A 69 -9.13 -4.87 -6.71
CA SER A 69 -9.33 -6.30 -6.92
C SER A 69 -8.37 -7.13 -6.07
N LEU A 70 -8.87 -8.25 -5.54
CA LEU A 70 -8.03 -9.32 -5.03
C LEU A 70 -7.65 -10.23 -6.20
N ARG A 71 -6.39 -10.66 -6.26
CA ARG A 71 -5.84 -11.39 -7.39
C ARG A 71 -5.15 -12.68 -6.95
N TRP A 72 -5.38 -13.75 -7.67
CA TRP A 72 -4.72 -15.03 -7.50
C TRP A 72 -4.09 -15.47 -8.81
N LYS A 73 -2.82 -15.81 -8.81
CA LYS A 73 -2.06 -16.20 -10.03
C LYS A 73 -2.20 -15.20 -11.18
N GLY A 74 -2.24 -13.90 -10.86
CA GLY A 74 -2.35 -12.82 -11.85
C GLY A 74 -3.78 -12.51 -12.32
N GLU A 75 -4.79 -13.29 -11.94
CA GLU A 75 -6.18 -13.08 -12.31
C GLU A 75 -6.98 -12.44 -11.17
N ALA A 76 -7.89 -11.51 -11.49
CA ALA A 76 -8.80 -10.91 -10.52
C ALA A 76 -9.81 -11.96 -10.04
N LEU A 77 -10.06 -12.01 -8.74
CA LEU A 77 -11.06 -12.88 -8.15
C LEU A 77 -12.45 -12.27 -8.32
N HIS A 78 -13.32 -12.97 -9.00
CA HIS A 78 -14.73 -12.67 -9.14
C HIS A 78 -15.53 -13.70 -8.35
N TRP A 79 -16.13 -13.29 -7.24
CA TRP A 79 -16.76 -14.21 -6.28
C TRP A 79 -17.92 -15.02 -6.84
N GLN A 80 -18.58 -14.56 -7.92
CA GLN A 80 -19.61 -15.27 -8.64
C GLN A 80 -19.06 -16.29 -9.64
N ALA A 81 -17.78 -16.17 -10.01
CA ALA A 81 -17.11 -17.03 -11.00
C ALA A 81 -15.61 -17.12 -10.66
N LEU A 82 -15.27 -17.92 -9.66
CA LEU A 82 -13.88 -18.16 -9.28
C LEU A 82 -13.11 -18.88 -10.39
N PRO A 83 -11.78 -18.68 -10.49
CA PRO A 83 -10.96 -19.36 -11.49
C PRO A 83 -11.11 -20.86 -11.45
N PRO A 84 -11.21 -21.55 -12.61
CA PRO A 84 -11.35 -22.99 -12.66
C PRO A 84 -10.21 -23.71 -11.91
N GLY A 85 -10.56 -24.68 -11.09
CA GLY A 85 -9.59 -25.45 -10.31
C GLY A 85 -9.02 -24.75 -9.08
N MET A 86 -9.45 -23.53 -8.77
CA MET A 86 -8.96 -22.78 -7.60
C MET A 86 -9.10 -23.59 -6.31
N ALA A 87 -10.23 -24.27 -6.09
CA ALA A 87 -10.47 -25.07 -4.89
C ALA A 87 -9.42 -26.18 -4.64
N LYS A 88 -8.81 -26.70 -5.71
CA LYS A 88 -7.74 -27.71 -5.62
C LYS A 88 -6.35 -27.11 -5.43
N GLY A 89 -6.20 -25.80 -5.68
CA GLY A 89 -4.91 -25.11 -5.67
C GLY A 89 -4.72 -24.14 -4.52
N VAL A 90 -5.68 -24.06 -3.59
CA VAL A 90 -5.62 -23.14 -2.44
C VAL A 90 -5.73 -23.88 -1.11
N SER A 91 -5.19 -23.28 -0.06
CA SER A 91 -5.33 -23.73 1.33
C SER A 91 -6.31 -22.83 2.09
N GLY A 92 -6.68 -23.21 3.31
CA GLY A 92 -7.45 -22.36 4.24
C GLY A 92 -6.65 -21.20 4.82
N LYS A 93 -5.33 -21.14 4.57
CA LYS A 93 -4.44 -20.09 5.05
C LYS A 93 -4.18 -19.08 3.93
N VAL A 94 -4.68 -17.88 4.04
CA VAL A 94 -4.54 -16.81 3.04
C VAL A 94 -3.44 -15.84 3.46
N LEU A 95 -2.47 -15.60 2.58
CA LEU A 95 -1.52 -14.50 2.68
C LEU A 95 -1.94 -13.39 1.75
N LEU A 96 -2.45 -12.29 2.31
CA LEU A 96 -2.78 -11.09 1.56
C LEU A 96 -1.56 -10.18 1.45
N LEU A 97 -1.12 -9.89 0.22
CA LEU A 97 -0.01 -8.99 -0.06
C LEU A 97 -0.55 -7.62 -0.53
N VAL A 98 -0.26 -6.57 0.24
CA VAL A 98 -0.77 -5.21 0.01
C VAL A 98 0.38 -4.27 -0.33
N HIS A 99 0.40 -3.78 -1.56
CA HIS A 99 1.48 -2.92 -2.07
C HIS A 99 1.38 -1.46 -1.60
N GLY A 100 2.44 -0.68 -1.87
CA GLY A 100 2.55 0.73 -1.53
C GLY A 100 2.11 1.70 -2.63
N LEU A 101 2.37 3.01 -2.39
CA LEU A 101 2.07 4.10 -3.31
C LEU A 101 2.75 3.91 -4.67
N CYS A 102 2.07 4.25 -5.76
CA CYS A 102 2.54 4.13 -7.15
C CYS A 102 2.93 2.71 -7.58
N MET A 103 2.47 1.69 -6.87
CA MET A 103 2.77 0.29 -7.11
C MET A 103 1.52 -0.49 -7.50
N ASN A 104 1.73 -1.76 -7.87
CA ASN A 104 0.69 -2.75 -8.08
C ASN A 104 1.13 -4.13 -7.55
N ASP A 105 0.33 -5.16 -7.77
CA ASP A 105 0.59 -6.53 -7.31
C ASP A 105 1.85 -7.17 -7.92
N LEU A 106 2.31 -6.72 -9.09
CA LEU A 106 3.45 -7.33 -9.78
C LEU A 106 4.79 -7.04 -9.09
N GLN A 107 4.91 -5.94 -8.33
CA GLN A 107 6.14 -5.63 -7.60
C GLN A 107 6.46 -6.61 -6.45
N TRP A 108 5.54 -7.45 -6.03
CA TRP A 108 5.82 -8.52 -5.07
C TRP A 108 6.57 -9.71 -5.68
N GLN A 109 6.58 -9.83 -7.01
CA GLN A 109 7.19 -10.95 -7.70
C GLN A 109 8.65 -10.66 -7.99
N ALA A 110 9.52 -11.56 -7.58
CA ALA A 110 10.93 -11.49 -7.94
C ALA A 110 11.12 -11.81 -9.43
N GLY A 111 12.02 -11.06 -10.08
CA GLY A 111 12.37 -11.34 -11.46
C GLY A 111 13.12 -12.67 -11.62
N PRO A 112 13.02 -13.34 -12.76
CA PRO A 112 13.71 -14.59 -13.01
C PRO A 112 15.24 -14.39 -12.94
N GLY A 113 15.94 -15.31 -12.25
CA GLY A 113 17.40 -15.28 -12.14
C GLY A 113 17.97 -14.24 -11.18
N THR A 114 17.14 -13.62 -10.35
CA THR A 114 17.58 -12.70 -9.29
C THR A 114 17.77 -13.44 -7.96
N GLU A 115 18.64 -12.90 -7.07
CA GLU A 115 18.73 -13.36 -5.67
C GLU A 115 17.57 -12.83 -4.81
N GLN A 116 16.64 -12.12 -5.41
CA GLN A 116 15.48 -11.53 -4.74
C GLN A 116 14.46 -12.60 -4.35
N VAL A 117 13.80 -12.40 -3.23
CA VAL A 117 12.77 -13.33 -2.73
C VAL A 117 11.39 -12.87 -3.17
N ASP A 118 10.62 -13.78 -3.76
CA ASP A 118 9.17 -13.65 -3.90
C ASP A 118 8.53 -14.11 -2.58
N PHE A 119 8.04 -13.16 -1.79
CA PHE A 119 7.44 -13.45 -0.48
C PHE A 119 6.24 -14.37 -0.60
N GLY A 120 5.37 -14.14 -1.59
CA GLY A 120 4.18 -14.95 -1.79
C GLY A 120 4.53 -16.41 -2.04
N ALA A 121 5.46 -16.66 -2.97
CA ALA A 121 5.91 -18.00 -3.29
C ALA A 121 6.67 -18.66 -2.12
N ALA A 122 7.55 -17.91 -1.45
CA ALA A 122 8.37 -18.45 -0.35
C ALA A 122 7.49 -18.86 0.84
N LEU A 123 6.56 -18.02 1.27
CA LEU A 123 5.68 -18.31 2.41
C LEU A 123 4.62 -19.37 2.06
N ALA A 124 4.17 -19.42 0.79
CA ALA A 124 3.33 -20.51 0.31
C ALA A 124 4.05 -21.86 0.41
N ALA A 125 5.29 -21.94 -0.09
CA ALA A 125 6.07 -23.16 -0.09
C ALA A 125 6.43 -23.65 1.33
N ARG A 126 6.73 -22.74 2.26
CA ARG A 126 7.24 -23.09 3.60
C ARG A 126 6.17 -23.21 4.67
N LEU A 127 5.12 -22.38 4.61
CA LEU A 127 4.11 -22.28 5.67
C LEU A 127 2.70 -22.66 5.18
N GLY A 128 2.55 -23.07 3.93
CA GLY A 128 1.29 -23.55 3.37
C GLY A 128 0.26 -22.44 3.09
N TYR A 129 0.69 -21.18 2.98
CA TYR A 129 -0.19 -20.08 2.61
C TYR A 129 -0.60 -20.12 1.14
N THR A 130 -1.79 -19.61 0.85
CA THR A 130 -2.19 -19.23 -0.50
C THR A 130 -1.98 -17.73 -0.66
N PRO A 131 -1.04 -17.27 -1.51
CA PRO A 131 -0.84 -15.86 -1.74
C PRO A 131 -1.98 -15.26 -2.57
N VAL A 132 -2.53 -14.16 -2.07
CA VAL A 132 -3.53 -13.32 -2.73
C VAL A 132 -2.99 -11.90 -2.74
N TYR A 133 -3.03 -11.26 -3.88
CA TYR A 133 -2.45 -9.93 -4.08
C TYR A 133 -3.55 -8.89 -4.21
N LEU A 134 -3.40 -7.78 -3.51
CA LEU A 134 -4.26 -6.62 -3.70
C LEU A 134 -3.74 -5.76 -4.85
N ARG A 135 -4.63 -5.37 -5.77
CA ARG A 135 -4.42 -4.29 -6.73
C ARG A 135 -5.43 -3.19 -6.44
N TYR A 136 -4.98 -1.95 -6.31
CA TYR A 136 -5.87 -0.83 -5.97
C TYR A 136 -5.30 0.52 -6.44
N ASN A 137 -6.17 1.54 -6.46
CA ASN A 137 -5.83 2.92 -6.80
C ASN A 137 -5.20 3.62 -5.60
N THR A 138 -3.87 3.73 -5.59
CA THR A 138 -3.11 4.32 -4.48
C THR A 138 -3.25 5.84 -4.36
N GLY A 139 -3.85 6.51 -5.33
CA GLY A 139 -4.11 7.96 -5.28
C GLY A 139 -5.41 8.34 -4.57
N GLN A 140 -6.29 7.40 -4.26
CA GLN A 140 -7.47 7.63 -3.44
C GLN A 140 -7.10 7.75 -1.96
N HIS A 141 -8.03 8.26 -1.15
CA HIS A 141 -7.83 8.31 0.29
C HIS A 141 -7.59 6.92 0.89
N THR A 142 -6.69 6.85 1.87
CA THR A 142 -6.41 5.62 2.62
C THR A 142 -7.68 5.05 3.23
N SER A 143 -8.58 5.91 3.72
CA SER A 143 -9.87 5.49 4.30
C SER A 143 -10.82 4.88 3.29
N ASP A 144 -10.85 5.40 2.05
CA ASP A 144 -11.71 4.88 0.98
C ASP A 144 -11.19 3.51 0.50
N ASN A 145 -9.87 3.40 0.32
CA ASN A 145 -9.22 2.13 0.01
C ASN A 145 -9.38 1.13 1.17
N GLY A 146 -9.31 1.59 2.42
CA GLY A 146 -9.53 0.74 3.59
C GLY A 146 -10.94 0.17 3.65
N LEU A 147 -11.95 1.00 3.39
CA LEU A 147 -13.34 0.54 3.31
C LEU A 147 -13.52 -0.48 2.17
N ALA A 148 -13.01 -0.17 0.99
CA ALA A 148 -13.10 -1.07 -0.15
C ALA A 148 -12.40 -2.42 0.14
N LEU A 149 -11.22 -2.40 0.76
CA LEU A 149 -10.50 -3.61 1.17
C LEU A 149 -11.28 -4.41 2.22
N ALA A 150 -11.87 -3.74 3.22
CA ALA A 150 -12.68 -4.41 4.24
C ALA A 150 -13.85 -5.19 3.61
N LEU A 151 -14.52 -4.59 2.63
CA LEU A 151 -15.61 -5.24 1.90
C LEU A 151 -15.12 -6.38 1.00
N GLN A 152 -13.96 -6.25 0.36
CA GLN A 152 -13.35 -7.32 -0.43
C GLN A 152 -12.95 -8.52 0.46
N LEU A 153 -12.42 -8.26 1.65
CA LEU A 153 -12.07 -9.31 2.61
C LEU A 153 -13.31 -10.01 3.19
N GLU A 154 -14.41 -9.28 3.35
CA GLU A 154 -15.69 -9.90 3.73
C GLU A 154 -16.21 -10.85 2.64
N GLN A 155 -16.06 -10.46 1.36
CA GLN A 155 -16.41 -11.34 0.25
C GLN A 155 -15.46 -12.56 0.18
N LEU A 156 -14.17 -12.35 0.40
CA LEU A 156 -13.19 -13.43 0.47
C LEU A 156 -13.57 -14.43 1.57
N ALA A 157 -13.86 -13.95 2.78
CA ALA A 157 -14.21 -14.83 3.90
C ALA A 157 -15.47 -15.66 3.64
N ARG A 158 -16.45 -15.08 2.95
CA ARG A 158 -17.72 -15.77 2.62
C ARG A 158 -17.61 -16.77 1.47
N HIS A 159 -16.70 -16.50 0.51
CA HIS A 159 -16.68 -17.23 -0.76
C HIS A 159 -15.37 -17.98 -1.02
N TRP A 160 -14.45 -18.01 -0.04
CA TRP A 160 -13.21 -18.77 -0.18
C TRP A 160 -13.55 -20.24 -0.45
N PRO A 161 -12.95 -20.87 -1.48
CA PRO A 161 -13.44 -22.17 -1.98
C PRO A 161 -13.16 -23.38 -1.09
N VAL A 162 -12.40 -23.18 0.00
CA VAL A 162 -12.17 -24.18 1.06
C VAL A 162 -12.41 -23.53 2.43
N PRO A 163 -12.59 -24.27 3.53
CA PRO A 163 -12.74 -23.66 4.86
C PRO A 163 -11.61 -22.70 5.17
N LEU A 164 -11.94 -21.40 5.33
CA LEU A 164 -10.98 -20.36 5.66
C LEU A 164 -10.57 -20.51 7.13
N GLN A 165 -9.27 -20.72 7.36
CA GLN A 165 -8.69 -20.91 8.68
C GLN A 165 -8.07 -19.63 9.20
N GLU A 166 -7.26 -18.96 8.37
CA GLU A 166 -6.59 -17.71 8.75
C GLU A 166 -6.36 -16.78 7.56
N ILE A 167 -6.33 -15.50 7.88
CA ILE A 167 -5.83 -14.44 7.01
C ILE A 167 -4.59 -13.83 7.68
N THR A 168 -3.49 -13.85 6.98
CA THR A 168 -2.27 -13.10 7.32
C THR A 168 -2.07 -11.99 6.30
N VAL A 169 -1.80 -10.77 6.74
CA VAL A 169 -1.55 -9.63 5.86
C VAL A 169 -0.07 -9.26 5.89
N LEU A 170 0.54 -9.18 4.71
CA LEU A 170 1.88 -8.61 4.50
C LEU A 170 1.73 -7.31 3.72
N ALA A 171 1.96 -6.18 4.40
CA ALA A 171 1.65 -4.86 3.87
C ALA A 171 2.91 -4.00 3.76
N HIS A 172 3.20 -3.51 2.55
CA HIS A 172 4.33 -2.62 2.29
C HIS A 172 3.91 -1.16 2.28
N SER A 173 4.66 -0.29 2.99
CA SER A 173 4.53 1.16 2.91
C SER A 173 3.09 1.64 3.17
N MET A 174 2.48 2.40 2.23
CA MET A 174 1.09 2.85 2.27
C MET A 174 0.10 1.71 2.49
N GLY A 175 0.41 0.51 1.98
CA GLY A 175 -0.43 -0.67 2.16
C GLY A 175 -0.72 -1.00 3.62
N GLY A 176 0.22 -0.68 4.52
CA GLY A 176 0.01 -0.82 5.96
C GLY A 176 -1.02 0.17 6.53
N LEU A 177 -1.08 1.40 6.01
CA LEU A 177 -2.13 2.35 6.39
C LEU A 177 -3.50 1.89 5.90
N VAL A 178 -3.58 1.41 4.65
CA VAL A 178 -4.80 0.84 4.06
C VAL A 178 -5.27 -0.38 4.87
N THR A 179 -4.35 -1.25 5.28
CA THR A 179 -4.67 -2.40 6.14
C THR A 179 -5.23 -1.98 7.50
N ARG A 180 -4.59 -1.01 8.17
CA ARG A 180 -5.11 -0.45 9.44
C ARG A 180 -6.49 0.17 9.26
N SER A 181 -6.70 0.89 8.17
CA SER A 181 -7.99 1.45 7.81
C SER A 181 -9.04 0.36 7.60
N ALA A 182 -8.71 -0.71 6.86
CA ALA A 182 -9.62 -1.82 6.61
C ALA A 182 -10.06 -2.50 7.92
N VAL A 183 -9.15 -2.73 8.86
CA VAL A 183 -9.46 -3.29 10.18
C VAL A 183 -10.39 -2.36 10.98
N ALA A 184 -10.10 -1.05 10.98
CA ALA A 184 -10.96 -0.07 11.66
C ALA A 184 -12.37 -0.02 11.05
N GLN A 185 -12.47 -0.02 9.71
CA GLN A 185 -13.73 -0.03 8.98
C GLN A 185 -14.53 -1.32 9.24
N ALA A 186 -13.85 -2.47 9.31
CA ALA A 186 -14.49 -3.73 9.61
C ALA A 186 -15.16 -3.74 10.98
N ARG A 187 -14.52 -3.14 11.99
CA ARG A 187 -15.11 -2.95 13.32
C ARG A 187 -16.33 -2.04 13.28
N LEU A 188 -16.25 -0.90 12.59
CA LEU A 188 -17.34 0.06 12.47
C LEU A 188 -18.57 -0.52 11.78
N GLN A 189 -18.36 -1.44 10.84
CA GLN A 189 -19.42 -2.07 10.06
C GLN A 189 -19.79 -3.47 10.53
N ALA A 190 -19.24 -3.93 11.65
CA ALA A 190 -19.45 -5.27 12.21
C ALA A 190 -19.25 -6.40 11.19
N LEU A 191 -18.22 -6.27 10.32
CA LEU A 191 -17.84 -7.31 9.36
C LEU A 191 -17.25 -8.53 10.09
N GLN A 192 -17.34 -9.69 9.46
CA GLN A 192 -16.98 -10.96 10.10
C GLN A 192 -15.55 -11.43 9.77
N TRP A 193 -14.96 -10.97 8.66
CA TRP A 193 -13.62 -11.40 8.25
C TRP A 193 -12.53 -11.19 9.30
N PRO A 194 -12.59 -10.18 10.22
CA PRO A 194 -11.54 -10.02 11.25
C PRO A 194 -11.42 -11.22 12.19
N ALA A 195 -12.43 -12.06 12.32
CA ALA A 195 -12.36 -13.29 13.09
C ALA A 195 -11.31 -14.29 12.53
N HIS A 196 -10.96 -14.17 11.25
CA HIS A 196 -9.94 -14.98 10.60
C HIS A 196 -8.56 -14.28 10.55
N LEU A 197 -8.46 -13.01 10.95
CA LEU A 197 -7.22 -12.26 10.90
C LEU A 197 -6.31 -12.65 12.05
N GLN A 198 -5.21 -13.33 11.76
CA GLN A 198 -4.27 -13.81 12.77
C GLN A 198 -3.00 -12.94 12.85
N ASN A 199 -2.50 -12.50 11.71
CA ASN A 199 -1.23 -11.80 11.65
C ASN A 199 -1.28 -10.58 10.71
N ILE A 200 -0.59 -9.50 11.10
CA ILE A 200 -0.28 -8.38 10.21
C ILE A 200 1.22 -8.09 10.31
N VAL A 201 1.90 -8.12 9.18
CA VAL A 201 3.31 -7.73 9.06
C VAL A 201 3.41 -6.44 8.26
N PHE A 202 3.92 -5.38 8.87
CA PHE A 202 4.12 -4.08 8.25
C PHE A 202 5.57 -3.94 7.80
N LEU A 203 5.79 -3.70 6.51
CA LEU A 203 7.11 -3.45 5.92
C LEU A 203 7.25 -1.97 5.57
N GLY A 204 8.04 -1.22 6.33
CA GLY A 204 8.29 0.20 6.08
C GLY A 204 7.04 1.08 6.07
N THR A 205 6.01 0.74 6.84
CA THR A 205 4.76 1.50 6.88
C THR A 205 4.94 2.83 7.61
N PRO A 206 4.60 3.97 7.00
CA PRO A 206 4.68 5.28 7.65
C PRO A 206 3.50 5.51 8.60
N HIS A 207 3.47 4.83 9.73
CA HIS A 207 2.35 4.86 10.69
C HIS A 207 2.00 6.27 11.17
N HIS A 208 2.99 7.16 11.22
CA HIS A 208 2.84 8.56 11.61
C HIS A 208 3.22 9.52 10.47
N GLY A 209 3.12 9.03 9.24
CA GLY A 209 3.40 9.79 8.04
C GLY A 209 4.87 9.79 7.63
N ALA A 210 5.12 10.39 6.47
CA ALA A 210 6.43 10.55 5.89
C ALA A 210 6.60 11.96 5.32
N PRO A 211 7.79 12.62 5.46
CA PRO A 211 8.01 13.96 4.94
C PRO A 211 7.88 13.99 3.43
N LEU A 212 6.90 14.71 2.90
CA LEU A 212 6.68 14.86 1.45
C LEU A 212 7.47 16.00 0.81
N GLU A 213 8.32 16.68 1.56
CA GLU A 213 9.25 17.68 0.99
C GLU A 213 10.18 17.04 -0.05
N ARG A 214 10.23 15.70 -0.04
CA ARG A 214 10.91 14.84 -1.02
C ARG A 214 9.93 14.12 -1.96
N ALA A 215 8.72 14.64 -2.19
CA ALA A 215 7.70 13.95 -3.01
C ALA A 215 8.19 13.60 -4.43
N GLY A 216 9.05 14.43 -5.03
CA GLY A 216 9.74 14.09 -6.26
C GLY A 216 10.63 12.85 -6.12
N HIS A 217 11.39 12.75 -5.02
CA HIS A 217 12.23 11.58 -4.74
C HIS A 217 11.43 10.30 -4.49
N TRP A 218 10.23 10.41 -3.94
CA TRP A 218 9.34 9.26 -3.79
C TRP A 218 9.02 8.64 -5.14
N VAL A 219 8.57 9.47 -6.09
CA VAL A 219 8.25 9.02 -7.44
C VAL A 219 9.49 8.49 -8.14
N ASP A 220 10.62 9.17 -8.04
CA ASP A 220 11.89 8.75 -8.63
C ASP A 220 12.39 7.41 -8.05
N GLN A 221 12.26 7.20 -6.75
CA GLN A 221 12.64 5.94 -6.11
C GLN A 221 11.67 4.80 -6.43
N LEU A 222 10.38 5.08 -6.54
CA LEU A 222 9.37 4.07 -6.84
C LEU A 222 9.37 3.66 -8.31
N LEU A 223 9.65 4.61 -9.23
CA LEU A 223 9.66 4.35 -10.68
C LEU A 223 11.06 4.05 -11.22
N GLY A 224 12.09 4.23 -10.38
CA GLY A 224 13.48 4.24 -10.82
C GLY A 224 13.81 5.51 -11.63
N THR A 225 15.10 5.75 -11.88
CA THR A 225 15.58 6.83 -12.75
C THR A 225 15.37 6.44 -14.22
N THR A 226 14.11 6.35 -14.65
CA THR A 226 13.79 6.10 -16.05
C THR A 226 13.43 7.42 -16.76
N PRO A 227 13.55 7.52 -18.09
CA PRO A 227 13.08 8.69 -18.83
C PRO A 227 11.58 8.99 -18.60
N PHE A 228 10.85 8.03 -18.05
CA PHE A 228 9.42 8.10 -17.76
C PHE A 228 9.10 8.66 -16.37
N SER A 229 10.07 8.72 -15.44
CA SER A 229 9.83 9.21 -14.06
C SER A 229 9.63 10.72 -13.99
N ALA A 230 10.31 11.51 -14.83
CA ALA A 230 10.27 12.96 -14.78
C ALA A 230 8.87 13.60 -14.98
N PRO A 231 8.00 13.12 -15.89
CA PRO A 231 6.61 13.58 -15.95
C PRO A 231 5.82 13.32 -14.66
N PHE A 232 6.02 12.16 -14.04
CA PHE A 232 5.32 11.79 -12.80
C PHE A 232 5.82 12.56 -11.58
N ALA A 233 7.11 12.89 -11.49
CA ALA A 233 7.65 13.74 -10.44
C ALA A 233 7.01 15.13 -10.43
N ARG A 234 6.74 15.72 -11.62
CA ARG A 234 6.00 16.97 -11.73
C ARG A 234 4.53 16.82 -11.33
N LEU A 235 3.90 15.70 -11.69
CA LEU A 235 2.52 15.39 -11.33
C LEU A 235 2.36 15.10 -9.83
N ALA A 236 3.36 14.56 -9.16
CA ALA A 236 3.36 14.37 -7.71
C ALA A 236 3.14 15.67 -6.94
N GLN A 237 3.49 16.84 -7.55
CA GLN A 237 3.18 18.17 -7.00
C GLN A 237 1.66 18.45 -6.93
N LEU A 238 0.84 17.76 -7.73
CA LEU A 238 -0.62 17.83 -7.66
C LEU A 238 -1.18 17.21 -6.39
N ARG A 239 -0.37 16.42 -5.69
CA ARG A 239 -0.69 15.77 -4.40
C ARG A 239 -2.05 15.10 -4.42
N SER A 240 -2.11 13.88 -4.96
CA SER A 240 -3.32 13.07 -4.83
C SER A 240 -3.74 12.92 -3.36
N ALA A 241 -4.97 12.52 -3.14
CA ALA A 241 -5.47 12.23 -1.79
C ALA A 241 -4.56 11.22 -1.06
N GLY A 242 -4.16 10.14 -1.75
CA GLY A 242 -3.25 9.13 -1.21
C GLY A 242 -1.88 9.67 -0.82
N ILE A 243 -1.29 10.56 -1.64
CA ILE A 243 -0.02 11.24 -1.29
C ILE A 243 -0.19 12.09 -0.02
N THR A 244 -1.31 12.82 0.10
CA THR A 244 -1.58 13.64 1.28
C THR A 244 -1.75 12.78 2.53
N ASP A 245 -2.51 11.70 2.42
CA ASP A 245 -2.73 10.77 3.53
C ASP A 245 -1.42 10.11 3.99
N LEU A 246 -0.56 9.75 3.03
CA LEU A 246 0.76 9.21 3.33
C LEU A 246 1.65 10.19 4.10
N ARG A 247 1.56 11.50 3.75
CA ARG A 247 2.31 12.56 4.45
C ARG A 247 1.97 12.62 5.93
N TYR A 248 0.69 12.49 6.25
CA TYR A 248 0.19 12.66 7.61
C TYR A 248 -0.05 11.32 8.34
N GLY A 249 0.02 10.20 7.63
CA GLY A 249 -0.34 8.89 8.18
C GLY A 249 -1.84 8.78 8.47
N HIS A 250 -2.69 9.36 7.60
CA HIS A 250 -4.14 9.29 7.74
C HIS A 250 -4.64 7.85 7.59
N VAL A 251 -5.56 7.44 8.44
CA VAL A 251 -6.16 6.11 8.46
C VAL A 251 -7.67 6.18 8.30
N LEU A 252 -8.30 7.17 8.92
CA LEU A 252 -9.75 7.33 8.94
C LEU A 252 -10.21 8.54 8.10
N ALA A 253 -11.46 8.52 7.66
CA ALA A 253 -12.07 9.65 6.96
C ALA A 253 -12.08 10.93 7.83
N ALA A 254 -12.27 10.80 9.15
CA ALA A 254 -12.20 11.90 10.10
C ALA A 254 -10.84 12.62 10.14
N ASP A 255 -9.77 11.98 9.65
CA ASP A 255 -8.43 12.56 9.64
C ASP A 255 -8.28 13.66 8.59
N TRP A 256 -9.07 13.63 7.52
CA TRP A 256 -8.97 14.56 6.39
C TRP A 256 -10.27 15.29 6.04
N GLN A 257 -11.44 14.76 6.39
CA GLN A 257 -12.71 15.39 6.05
C GLN A 257 -12.82 16.79 6.65
N GLY A 258 -13.29 17.75 5.84
CA GLY A 258 -13.43 19.16 6.24
C GLY A 258 -12.12 19.94 6.36
N ARG A 259 -10.98 19.37 5.95
CA ARG A 259 -9.66 19.99 6.01
C ARG A 259 -9.12 20.32 4.62
N ASP A 260 -8.40 21.42 4.53
CA ASP A 260 -7.62 21.73 3.33
C ASP A 260 -6.33 20.90 3.31
N ARG A 261 -6.24 19.96 2.36
CA ARG A 261 -5.08 19.08 2.17
C ARG A 261 -3.76 19.80 1.86
N PHE A 262 -3.83 21.05 1.42
CA PHE A 262 -2.65 21.85 1.12
C PHE A 262 -2.16 22.67 2.32
N ARG A 263 -2.99 22.81 3.35
CA ARG A 263 -2.66 23.58 4.57
C ARG A 263 -2.01 22.68 5.61
N ARG A 264 -0.89 23.15 6.19
CA ARG A 264 -0.25 22.48 7.32
C ARG A 264 -1.09 22.70 8.57
N THR A 265 -1.57 21.61 9.17
CA THR A 265 -2.35 21.64 10.42
C THR A 265 -1.63 20.83 11.49
N PRO A 266 -1.82 21.13 12.79
CA PRO A 266 -1.36 20.24 13.86
C PRO A 266 -1.91 18.83 13.70
N ASP A 267 -1.22 17.83 14.25
CA ASP A 267 -1.68 16.44 14.23
C ASP A 267 -2.94 16.30 15.10
N SER A 268 -4.06 16.10 14.45
CA SER A 268 -5.37 15.92 15.08
C SER A 268 -6.06 14.65 14.60
N ARG A 269 -5.25 13.66 14.12
CA ARG A 269 -5.75 12.34 13.72
C ARG A 269 -6.40 11.64 14.90
N VAL A 270 -7.41 10.85 14.60
CA VAL A 270 -7.99 9.93 15.58
C VAL A 270 -7.01 8.78 15.82
N PRO A 271 -6.61 8.48 17.08
CA PRO A 271 -5.77 7.32 17.36
C PRO A 271 -6.46 6.02 16.94
N VAL A 272 -5.78 5.22 16.12
CA VAL A 272 -6.22 3.89 15.72
C VAL A 272 -5.19 2.89 16.24
N PRO A 273 -5.47 2.18 17.34
CA PRO A 273 -4.55 1.18 17.89
C PRO A 273 -4.40 -0.02 16.96
N LEU A 274 -3.42 -0.86 17.24
CA LEU A 274 -3.32 -2.19 16.65
C LEU A 274 -4.53 -3.03 17.08
N PRO A 275 -5.01 -3.95 16.23
CA PRO A 275 -6.15 -4.80 16.58
C PRO A 275 -5.83 -5.77 17.70
N ASP A 276 -6.77 -5.91 18.65
CA ASP A 276 -6.67 -6.89 19.73
C ASP A 276 -6.79 -8.32 19.18
N GLY A 277 -6.06 -9.26 19.76
CA GLY A 277 -6.08 -10.66 19.35
C GLY A 277 -5.36 -10.96 18.02
N VAL A 278 -4.72 -9.98 17.40
CA VAL A 278 -3.97 -10.13 16.14
C VAL A 278 -2.49 -9.89 16.41
N ALA A 279 -1.64 -10.81 15.99
CA ALA A 279 -0.19 -10.65 16.08
C ALA A 279 0.29 -9.62 15.06
N CYS A 280 0.78 -8.48 15.54
CA CYS A 280 1.23 -7.37 14.69
C CYS A 280 2.75 -7.22 14.77
N TYR A 281 3.41 -7.26 13.61
CA TYR A 281 4.85 -7.14 13.46
C TYR A 281 5.21 -5.95 12.59
N THR A 282 6.36 -5.32 12.85
CA THR A 282 6.85 -4.22 12.01
C THR A 282 8.32 -4.37 11.68
N VAL A 283 8.63 -4.23 10.40
CA VAL A 283 9.99 -4.09 9.87
C VAL A 283 10.19 -2.64 9.47
N ALA A 284 11.09 -1.95 10.17
CA ALA A 284 11.57 -0.66 9.75
C ALA A 284 12.89 -0.83 9.01
N ALA A 285 13.17 0.01 7.99
CA ALA A 285 14.44 -0.03 7.30
C ALA A 285 15.22 1.28 7.48
N THR A 286 16.52 1.20 7.35
CA THR A 286 17.40 2.36 7.35
C THR A 286 18.60 2.14 6.42
N THR A 287 18.98 3.19 5.73
CA THR A 287 20.20 3.19 4.90
C THR A 287 21.48 3.30 5.75
N ALA A 288 21.36 3.60 7.04
CA ALA A 288 22.50 3.63 7.97
C ALA A 288 23.10 2.23 8.17
N GLY A 289 24.41 2.18 8.36
CA GLY A 289 25.14 0.91 8.58
C GLY A 289 25.05 0.37 10.00
N GLN A 290 24.76 1.22 10.98
CA GLN A 290 24.70 0.89 12.40
C GLN A 290 23.71 1.80 13.14
N ARG A 291 23.21 1.31 14.27
CA ARG A 291 22.34 2.07 15.16
C ARG A 291 23.10 3.26 15.76
N SER A 292 22.54 4.47 15.63
CA SER A 292 22.98 5.65 16.36
C SER A 292 21.78 6.53 16.68
N LEU A 293 21.82 7.23 17.83
CA LEU A 293 20.73 8.12 18.26
C LEU A 293 20.40 9.22 17.24
N LEU A 294 21.37 9.67 16.45
CA LEU A 294 21.18 10.64 15.38
C LEU A 294 20.64 9.96 14.11
N ALA A 295 21.15 8.79 13.74
CA ALA A 295 20.67 8.05 12.58
C ALA A 295 19.21 7.59 12.77
N ASP A 296 18.86 7.13 13.96
CA ASP A 296 17.50 6.68 14.30
C ASP A 296 16.46 7.81 14.22
N ARG A 297 16.86 9.06 14.43
CA ARG A 297 15.97 10.24 14.32
C ARG A 297 15.92 10.85 12.92
N LEU A 298 17.01 10.81 12.18
CA LEU A 298 17.19 11.57 10.93
C LEU A 298 17.25 10.70 9.68
N VAL A 299 17.61 9.43 9.82
CA VAL A 299 17.83 8.52 8.68
C VAL A 299 16.82 7.37 8.79
N GLY A 300 15.90 7.31 7.83
CA GLY A 300 15.05 6.16 7.61
C GLY A 300 15.58 5.36 6.41
N ASP A 301 14.66 4.71 5.72
CA ASP A 301 14.94 3.93 4.50
C ASP A 301 15.06 4.79 3.21
N GLY A 302 15.17 6.10 3.38
CA GLY A 302 15.18 7.09 2.31
C GLY A 302 13.81 7.75 2.07
N LEU A 303 12.72 7.13 2.48
CA LEU A 303 11.35 7.61 2.31
C LEU A 303 10.59 7.74 3.63
N VAL A 304 10.69 6.76 4.51
CA VAL A 304 9.96 6.69 5.78
C VAL A 304 10.92 6.84 6.96
N PRO A 305 10.67 7.76 7.90
CA PRO A 305 11.45 7.86 9.12
C PRO A 305 11.34 6.59 9.96
N LEU A 306 12.45 6.16 10.57
CA LEU A 306 12.52 4.94 11.38
C LEU A 306 11.47 4.91 12.50
N ARG A 307 11.31 6.03 13.23
CA ARG A 307 10.29 6.14 14.30
C ARG A 307 8.88 5.94 13.75
N SER A 308 8.58 6.51 12.59
CA SER A 308 7.27 6.34 11.95
C SER A 308 7.01 4.90 11.56
N ALA A 309 8.01 4.21 10.99
CA ALA A 309 7.90 2.79 10.64
C ALA A 309 7.75 1.87 11.86
N LEU A 310 8.34 2.24 13.00
CA LEU A 310 8.20 1.53 14.28
C LEU A 310 6.92 1.91 15.04
N GLY A 311 6.08 2.77 14.49
CA GLY A 311 4.85 3.22 15.14
C GLY A 311 5.06 4.09 16.38
N GLN A 312 6.25 4.71 16.54
CA GLN A 312 6.61 5.55 17.69
C GLN A 312 6.13 6.98 17.48
N HIS A 313 5.46 7.54 18.47
CA HIS A 313 4.97 8.91 18.49
C HIS A 313 5.35 9.61 19.79
N ASP A 314 5.41 10.95 19.80
CA ASP A 314 5.71 11.71 21.02
C ASP A 314 4.53 11.69 21.99
N GLU A 315 3.30 11.62 21.50
CA GLU A 315 2.11 11.37 22.30
C GLU A 315 1.92 9.87 22.51
N ALA A 316 1.90 9.41 23.76
CA ALA A 316 1.77 7.99 24.10
C ALA A 316 0.51 7.34 23.52
N ALA A 317 -0.61 8.07 23.51
CA ALA A 317 -1.89 7.58 22.98
C ALA A 317 -1.85 7.27 21.46
N ARG A 318 -0.86 7.78 20.74
CA ARG A 318 -0.67 7.55 19.30
C ARG A 318 0.40 6.50 19.01
N THR A 319 1.25 6.18 19.99
CA THR A 319 2.26 5.14 19.83
C THR A 319 1.59 3.78 19.66
N LEU A 320 1.95 3.06 18.60
CA LEU A 320 1.45 1.71 18.36
C LEU A 320 2.17 0.72 19.27
N ALA A 321 1.40 -0.12 19.96
CA ALA A 321 1.90 -1.04 20.97
C ALA A 321 2.49 -2.32 20.36
N PHE A 322 3.46 -2.18 19.44
CA PHE A 322 4.20 -3.35 18.98
C PHE A 322 5.04 -3.94 20.11
N ALA A 323 4.91 -5.24 20.36
CA ALA A 323 5.79 -5.94 21.29
C ALA A 323 7.26 -5.85 20.83
N LYS A 324 8.21 -5.79 21.78
CA LYS A 324 9.64 -5.69 21.42
C LYS A 324 10.12 -6.79 20.45
N PRO A 325 9.76 -8.08 20.62
CA PRO A 325 10.15 -9.14 19.66
C PRO A 325 9.47 -9.02 18.29
N ALA A 326 8.39 -8.25 18.21
CA ALA A 326 7.65 -8.01 16.98
C ALA A 326 8.16 -6.79 16.18
N GLN A 327 9.26 -6.20 16.59
CA GLN A 327 9.90 -5.07 15.92
C GLN A 327 11.27 -5.48 15.41
N TRP A 328 11.57 -5.20 14.16
CA TRP A 328 12.88 -5.46 13.58
C TRP A 328 13.34 -4.30 12.69
N ILE A 329 14.66 -4.05 12.68
CA ILE A 329 15.26 -2.98 11.89
C ILE A 329 16.19 -3.61 10.86
N ALA A 330 15.87 -3.41 9.58
CA ALA A 330 16.73 -3.78 8.46
C ALA A 330 17.73 -2.65 8.18
N TYR A 331 18.99 -2.87 8.51
CA TYR A 331 20.09 -1.92 8.26
C TYR A 331 20.56 -2.03 6.81
N ARG A 332 21.15 -0.95 6.27
CA ARG A 332 21.65 -0.84 4.88
C ARG A 332 20.58 -1.24 3.86
N THR A 333 19.34 -0.95 4.19
CA THR A 333 18.16 -1.36 3.39
C THR A 333 17.39 -0.13 2.99
N HIS A 334 17.15 0.03 1.70
CA HIS A 334 16.26 1.05 1.13
C HIS A 334 14.82 0.58 1.18
N HIS A 335 13.89 1.54 1.10
CA HIS A 335 12.45 1.29 1.17
C HIS A 335 11.95 0.19 0.23
N MET A 336 12.37 0.25 -1.05
CA MET A 336 11.96 -0.74 -2.06
C MET A 336 12.63 -2.11 -1.88
N ALA A 337 13.81 -2.15 -1.26
CA ALA A 337 14.51 -3.41 -1.00
C ALA A 337 13.77 -4.29 0.02
N LEU A 338 12.89 -3.72 0.84
CA LEU A 338 12.03 -4.47 1.76
C LEU A 338 11.15 -5.51 1.06
N LEU A 339 10.78 -5.27 -0.20
CA LEU A 339 9.90 -6.15 -0.98
C LEU A 339 10.54 -7.49 -1.37
N HIS A 340 11.88 -7.55 -1.40
CA HIS A 340 12.60 -8.68 -1.97
C HIS A 340 13.83 -9.12 -1.15
N SER A 341 14.02 -8.52 0.05
CA SER A 341 15.17 -8.81 0.90
C SER A 341 15.11 -10.23 1.49
N PRO A 342 16.10 -11.09 1.25
CA PRO A 342 16.15 -12.41 1.89
C PRO A 342 16.16 -12.35 3.43
N ALA A 343 16.84 -11.35 4.00
CA ALA A 343 16.89 -11.18 5.45
C ALA A 343 15.51 -10.78 6.03
N VAL A 344 14.77 -9.91 5.33
CA VAL A 344 13.40 -9.56 5.69
C VAL A 344 12.48 -10.77 5.58
N ALA A 345 12.59 -11.54 4.48
CA ALA A 345 11.80 -12.75 4.27
C ALA A 345 12.01 -13.77 5.38
N GLN A 346 13.28 -14.00 5.76
CA GLN A 346 13.64 -14.90 6.86
C GLN A 346 13.04 -14.44 8.19
N GLN A 347 13.08 -13.14 8.48
CA GLN A 347 12.49 -12.59 9.70
C GLN A 347 10.97 -12.74 9.71
N VAL A 348 10.30 -12.46 8.59
CA VAL A 348 8.85 -12.65 8.45
C VAL A 348 8.48 -14.13 8.63
N GLU A 349 9.20 -15.03 7.96
CA GLU A 349 9.00 -16.47 8.10
C GLU A 349 9.15 -16.93 9.57
N HIS A 350 10.20 -16.44 10.25
CA HIS A 350 10.43 -16.76 11.67
C HIS A 350 9.23 -16.35 12.53
N TRP A 351 8.70 -15.16 12.34
CA TRP A 351 7.53 -14.69 13.09
C TRP A 351 6.28 -15.51 12.81
N LEU A 352 5.99 -15.77 11.53
CA LEU A 352 4.78 -16.48 11.11
C LEU A 352 4.82 -17.99 11.45
N ALA A 353 6.02 -18.59 11.49
CA ALA A 353 6.19 -19.98 11.93
C ALA A 353 6.07 -20.13 13.44
N ALA A 354 6.42 -19.10 14.23
CA ALA A 354 6.36 -19.11 15.68
C ALA A 354 4.99 -18.66 16.24
N ALA A 355 4.12 -18.11 15.39
CA ALA A 355 2.79 -17.67 15.82
C ALA A 355 1.98 -18.89 16.30
N PRO A 356 1.41 -18.86 17.51
CA PRO A 356 0.58 -19.96 17.98
C PRO A 356 -0.63 -20.10 17.05
N THR A 357 -0.84 -21.31 16.54
CA THR A 357 -2.11 -21.72 15.94
C THR A 357 -3.14 -21.68 17.07
N VAL A 358 -3.97 -20.64 17.12
CA VAL A 358 -5.07 -20.50 18.08
C VAL A 358 -6.19 -21.45 17.73
#